data_e9f84c5591770f5682f9aca0e899e61f
#
_entry.id   e9f84c5591770f5682f9aca0e899e61f
#
_cell.length_a   1.000
_cell.length_b   1.000
_cell.length_c   1.000
_cell.angle_alpha   90.00
_cell.angle_beta   90.00
_cell.angle_gamma   90.00
#
_symmetry.space_group_name_H-M   'P 1'
#
loop_
_entity.id
_entity.type
_entity.pdbx_description
1 polymer ?
#
loop_
_entity_poly.entity_id
_entity_poly.type
_entity_poly.pdbx_seq_one_letter_code
_entity_poly.pdbx_strand_id
1 'polypeptide(L)'
;RGELVRVHAPEVKLNRPVRLMHPRYPLYIAPRPDGHYIIGATEIESRDQGPMTLRSALELLSAAYSVHPAFAEGRILALEAQCRPTLADNNPALFLGRRYLAVNGLYRHGFLLAPALLEELLETLPLLAELGPEGAHRQRSARSECPQLYKLMTE
;
A
#
# COMPACT_ATOMS: atom_id res chain seq x y z
N ARG A 1 3.49 -7.04 -5.91
CA ARG A 1 3.89 -7.82 -4.73
C ARG A 1 4.84 -7.00 -3.87
N GLY A 2 4.63 -6.98 -2.57
CA GLY A 2 5.51 -6.38 -1.58
C GLY A 2 5.82 -7.39 -0.47
N GLU A 3 7.08 -7.39 -0.03
CA GLU A 3 7.55 -8.30 1.01
C GLU A 3 8.19 -7.50 2.12
N LEU A 4 8.00 -7.94 3.34
CA LEU A 4 8.56 -7.32 4.53
C LEU A 4 8.98 -8.37 5.55
N VAL A 5 9.89 -7.98 6.44
CA VAL A 5 10.36 -8.79 7.55
C VAL A 5 9.96 -8.15 8.87
N ARG A 6 9.42 -8.96 9.77
CA ARG A 6 9.25 -8.54 11.17
C ARG A 6 10.36 -9.14 12.01
N VAL A 7 11.00 -8.29 12.80
CA VAL A 7 12.09 -8.71 13.68
C VAL A 7 11.89 -8.18 15.10
N HIS A 8 12.44 -8.89 16.07
CA HIS A 8 12.63 -8.44 17.42
C HIS A 8 14.13 -8.22 17.65
N ALA A 9 14.52 -6.97 17.88
CA ALA A 9 15.91 -6.54 18.04
C ALA A 9 16.00 -5.48 19.16
N PRO A 10 15.91 -5.87 20.43
CA PRO A 10 15.79 -4.95 21.57
C PRO A 10 17.05 -4.06 21.77
N GLU A 11 18.20 -4.48 21.23
CA GLU A 11 19.44 -3.72 21.28
C GLU A 11 19.47 -2.56 20.26
N VAL A 12 18.64 -2.60 19.25
CA VAL A 12 18.47 -1.51 18.28
C VAL A 12 17.63 -0.39 18.93
N LYS A 13 18.13 0.84 18.90
CA LYS A 13 17.47 2.00 19.55
C LYS A 13 16.99 3.03 18.52
N LEU A 14 16.21 2.57 17.54
CA LEU A 14 15.56 3.47 16.60
C LEU A 14 14.18 3.86 17.17
N ASN A 15 13.93 5.14 17.36
CA ASN A 15 12.68 5.68 17.92
C ASN A 15 11.79 6.36 16.87
N ARG A 16 12.19 6.33 15.59
CA ARG A 16 11.44 6.87 14.46
C ARG A 16 11.68 6.02 13.22
N PRO A 17 10.79 6.04 12.22
CA PRO A 17 11.02 5.38 10.95
C PRO A 17 12.31 5.91 10.29
N VAL A 18 13.11 5.01 9.79
CA VAL A 18 14.35 5.28 9.04
C VAL A 18 14.15 4.79 7.61
N ARG A 19 14.55 5.59 6.65
CA ARG A 19 14.56 5.19 5.24
C ARG A 19 16.01 5.15 4.75
N LEU A 20 16.42 3.98 4.27
CA LEU A 20 17.70 3.82 3.58
C LEU A 20 17.56 4.33 2.15
N MET A 21 18.33 5.36 1.81
CA MET A 21 18.39 5.90 0.46
C MET A 21 19.41 5.10 -0.35
N HIS A 22 19.01 3.90 -0.78
CA HIS A 22 19.86 3.03 -1.58
C HIS A 22 19.34 3.02 -3.02
N PRO A 23 20.23 3.10 -4.05
CA PRO A 23 19.81 3.20 -5.45
C PRO A 23 19.07 1.96 -5.95
N ARG A 24 19.32 0.78 -5.35
CA ARG A 24 18.73 -0.49 -5.78
C ARG A 24 17.53 -0.90 -4.93
N TYR A 25 17.53 -0.59 -3.62
CA TYR A 25 16.47 -1.03 -2.70
C TYR A 25 16.04 0.13 -1.78
N PRO A 26 14.92 0.77 -2.03
CA PRO A 26 14.36 1.72 -1.08
C PRO A 26 13.80 0.95 0.13
N LEU A 27 14.64 0.80 1.15
CA LEU A 27 14.27 0.14 2.39
C LEU A 27 13.78 1.16 3.41
N TYR A 28 12.78 0.79 4.18
CA TYR A 28 12.43 1.48 5.41
C TYR A 28 12.47 0.53 6.61
N ILE A 29 12.79 1.07 7.76
CA ILE A 29 12.73 0.39 9.05
C ILE A 29 11.76 1.18 9.93
N ALA A 30 10.67 0.56 10.33
CA ALA A 30 9.66 1.17 11.18
C ALA A 30 9.68 0.53 12.57
N PRO A 31 10.08 1.28 13.62
CA PRO A 31 10.04 0.80 14.98
C PRO A 31 8.59 0.54 15.44
N ARG A 32 8.45 -0.43 16.32
CA ARG A 32 7.24 -0.79 17.04
C ARG A 32 7.57 -0.91 18.53
N PRO A 33 6.58 -0.95 19.43
CA PRO A 33 6.83 -1.17 20.85
C PRO A 33 7.69 -2.40 21.12
N ASP A 34 8.36 -2.41 22.25
CA ASP A 34 9.08 -3.56 22.80
C ASP A 34 10.20 -4.11 21.89
N GLY A 35 10.94 -3.24 21.24
CA GLY A 35 12.08 -3.65 20.39
C GLY A 35 11.69 -4.39 19.10
N HIS A 36 10.44 -4.28 18.69
CA HIS A 36 9.99 -4.83 17.41
C HIS A 36 10.22 -3.84 16.26
N TYR A 37 10.52 -4.37 15.08
CA TYR A 37 10.74 -3.58 13.87
C TYR A 37 10.10 -4.25 12.66
N ILE A 38 9.57 -3.42 11.77
CA ILE A 38 9.16 -3.81 10.42
C ILE A 38 10.23 -3.30 9.45
N ILE A 39 10.81 -4.22 8.69
CA ILE A 39 11.81 -3.95 7.67
C ILE A 39 11.15 -4.20 6.31
N GLY A 40 11.04 -3.21 5.49
CA GLY A 40 10.37 -3.33 4.19
C GLY A 40 10.79 -2.25 3.21
N ALA A 41 10.30 -2.37 2.08
CA ALA A 41 9.62 -3.48 1.47
C ALA A 41 10.11 -3.65 0.04
N THR A 42 10.07 -4.87 -0.45
CA THR A 42 10.32 -5.12 -1.87
C THR A 42 9.21 -4.54 -2.74
N GLU A 43 9.53 -4.30 -3.99
CA GLU A 43 8.61 -3.87 -5.01
C GLU A 43 8.82 -4.75 -6.24
N ILE A 44 7.97 -5.77 -6.36
CA ILE A 44 8.10 -6.79 -7.40
C ILE A 44 6.81 -6.77 -8.22
N GLU A 45 6.95 -6.60 -9.52
CA GLU A 45 5.84 -6.67 -10.44
C GLU A 45 5.44 -8.14 -10.65
N SER A 46 4.58 -8.64 -9.78
CA SER A 46 4.13 -10.03 -9.74
C SER A 46 2.81 -10.15 -9.00
N ARG A 47 1.99 -11.11 -9.42
CA ARG A 47 0.76 -11.55 -8.74
C ARG A 47 0.97 -12.77 -7.84
N ASP A 48 2.19 -13.25 -7.73
CA ASP A 48 2.53 -14.37 -6.87
C ASP A 48 2.20 -14.06 -5.40
N GLN A 49 1.42 -14.93 -4.77
CA GLN A 49 1.00 -14.83 -3.36
C GLN A 49 1.73 -15.86 -2.47
N GLY A 50 2.69 -16.57 -3.04
CA GLY A 50 3.52 -17.51 -2.30
C GLY A 50 4.39 -16.85 -1.22
N PRO A 51 5.12 -17.63 -0.42
CA PRO A 51 6.04 -17.14 0.60
C PRO A 51 7.10 -16.19 0.03
N MET A 52 7.77 -15.44 0.90
CA MET A 52 8.91 -14.59 0.54
C MET A 52 10.03 -15.41 -0.11
N THR A 53 10.64 -14.85 -1.14
CA THR A 53 11.80 -15.49 -1.78
C THR A 53 13.07 -15.33 -0.94
N LEU A 54 14.01 -16.28 -1.09
CA LEU A 54 15.33 -16.20 -0.45
C LEU A 54 16.06 -14.90 -0.83
N ARG A 55 15.99 -14.49 -2.09
CA ARG A 55 16.59 -13.24 -2.57
C ARG A 55 16.06 -12.04 -1.80
N SER A 56 14.74 -11.90 -1.69
CA SER A 56 14.11 -10.78 -1.00
C SER A 56 14.47 -10.75 0.48
N ALA A 57 14.52 -11.91 1.13
CA ALA A 57 14.94 -12.01 2.52
C ALA A 57 16.39 -11.53 2.71
N LEU A 58 17.32 -11.99 1.87
CA LEU A 58 18.72 -11.57 1.93
C LEU A 58 18.89 -10.07 1.68
N GLU A 59 18.17 -9.52 0.70
CA GLU A 59 18.22 -8.08 0.38
C GLU A 59 17.74 -7.23 1.56
N LEU A 60 16.58 -7.55 2.14
CA LEU A 60 16.00 -6.80 3.25
C LEU A 60 16.84 -6.92 4.53
N LEU A 61 17.28 -8.12 4.87
CA LEU A 61 18.06 -8.36 6.09
C LEU A 61 19.47 -7.74 6.00
N SER A 62 20.14 -7.88 4.86
CA SER A 62 21.47 -7.26 4.65
C SER A 62 21.39 -5.74 4.70
N ALA A 63 20.34 -5.16 4.11
CA ALA A 63 20.13 -3.72 4.14
C ALA A 63 19.83 -3.22 5.57
N ALA A 64 19.03 -3.95 6.34
CA ALA A 64 18.79 -3.61 7.75
C ALA A 64 20.06 -3.67 8.58
N TYR A 65 20.87 -4.70 8.39
CA TYR A 65 22.17 -4.84 9.05
C TYR A 65 23.12 -3.68 8.70
N SER A 66 23.09 -3.20 7.47
CA SER A 66 23.91 -2.04 7.07
C SER A 66 23.46 -0.73 7.72
N VAL A 67 22.17 -0.61 8.10
CA VAL A 67 21.66 0.57 8.81
C VAL A 67 22.09 0.57 10.28
N HIS A 68 22.00 -0.58 10.94
CA HIS A 68 22.38 -0.70 12.35
C HIS A 68 22.92 -2.10 12.65
N PRO A 69 24.17 -2.25 13.12
CA PRO A 69 24.81 -3.55 13.28
C PRO A 69 24.14 -4.46 14.31
N ALA A 70 23.43 -3.92 15.30
CA ALA A 70 22.69 -4.73 16.26
C ALA A 70 21.52 -5.51 15.66
N PHE A 71 21.10 -5.25 14.42
CA PHE A 71 20.16 -6.12 13.72
C PHE A 71 20.74 -7.51 13.44
N ALA A 72 22.07 -7.70 13.47
CA ALA A 72 22.69 -9.02 13.32
C ALA A 72 22.17 -10.03 14.34
N GLU A 73 21.93 -9.58 15.57
CA GLU A 73 21.46 -10.44 16.68
C GLU A 73 19.93 -10.43 16.83
N GLY A 74 19.24 -9.69 15.94
CA GLY A 74 17.79 -9.63 15.90
C GLY A 74 17.16 -10.98 15.52
N ARG A 75 16.03 -11.29 16.13
CA ARG A 75 15.28 -12.51 15.83
C ARG A 75 14.23 -12.24 14.77
N ILE A 76 14.23 -13.04 13.69
CA ILE A 76 13.20 -13.00 12.66
C ILE A 76 11.92 -13.60 13.24
N LEU A 77 10.85 -12.81 13.26
CA LEU A 77 9.53 -13.23 13.74
C LEU A 77 8.63 -13.69 12.60
N ALA A 78 8.70 -12.99 11.46
CA ALA A 78 7.91 -13.34 10.29
C ALA A 78 8.56 -12.81 9.00
N LEU A 79 8.39 -13.56 7.94
CA LEU A 79 8.66 -13.19 6.55
C LEU A 79 7.31 -13.11 5.83
N GLU A 80 6.88 -11.93 5.44
CA GLU A 80 5.54 -11.70 4.90
C GLU A 80 5.60 -11.22 3.46
N ALA A 81 4.68 -11.73 2.65
CA ALA A 81 4.53 -11.36 1.26
C ALA A 81 3.05 -11.15 0.94
N GLN A 82 2.72 -10.02 0.30
CA GLN A 82 1.35 -9.68 -0.11
C GLN A 82 1.36 -8.90 -1.41
N CYS A 83 0.29 -9.08 -2.20
CA CYS A 83 0.05 -8.20 -3.33
C CYS A 83 -0.62 -6.90 -2.88
N ARG A 84 -0.11 -5.78 -3.34
CA ARG A 84 -0.73 -4.47 -3.09
C ARG A 84 -1.98 -4.30 -3.95
N PRO A 85 -3.00 -3.59 -3.47
CA PRO A 85 -4.16 -3.24 -4.27
C PRO A 85 -3.77 -2.23 -5.34
N THR A 86 -3.43 -2.71 -6.52
CA THR A 86 -2.90 -1.93 -7.65
C THR A 86 -3.83 -2.04 -8.84
N LEU A 87 -4.12 -0.92 -9.47
CA LEU A 87 -4.78 -0.88 -10.78
C LEU A 87 -3.73 -0.77 -11.89
N ALA A 88 -4.14 -0.99 -13.13
CA ALA A 88 -3.22 -1.04 -14.27
C ALA A 88 -2.43 0.27 -14.49
N ASP A 89 -2.99 1.39 -14.08
CA ASP A 89 -2.41 2.73 -14.18
C ASP A 89 -1.74 3.20 -12.87
N ASN A 90 -1.71 2.34 -11.83
CA ASN A 90 -1.24 2.64 -10.48
C ASN A 90 -1.96 3.82 -9.78
N ASN A 91 -3.11 4.25 -10.29
CA ASN A 91 -3.93 5.29 -9.69
C ASN A 91 -5.06 4.68 -8.86
N PRO A 92 -5.46 5.33 -7.74
CA PRO A 92 -6.64 4.94 -7.01
C PRO A 92 -7.90 5.22 -7.82
N ALA A 93 -8.96 4.46 -7.57
CA ALA A 93 -10.25 4.66 -8.21
C ALA A 93 -11.43 4.39 -7.26
N LEU A 94 -12.49 5.13 -7.48
CA LEU A 94 -13.81 4.88 -6.93
C LEU A 94 -14.60 4.02 -7.93
N PHE A 95 -15.17 2.93 -7.47
CA PHE A 95 -16.01 2.03 -8.25
C PHE A 95 -17.43 2.15 -7.74
N LEU A 96 -18.33 2.54 -8.62
CA LEU A 96 -19.73 2.75 -8.33
C LEU A 96 -20.56 1.66 -9.01
N GLY A 97 -21.18 0.80 -8.23
CA GLY A 97 -22.16 -0.18 -8.71
C GLY A 97 -23.56 0.20 -8.31
N ARG A 98 -24.54 -0.57 -8.77
CA ARG A 98 -25.98 -0.28 -8.47
C ARG A 98 -26.29 -0.30 -6.97
N ARG A 99 -25.57 -1.08 -6.17
CA ARG A 99 -25.82 -1.28 -4.73
C ARG A 99 -24.53 -1.29 -3.89
N TYR A 100 -23.42 -0.90 -4.47
CA TYR A 100 -22.17 -0.86 -3.75
C TYR A 100 -21.29 0.29 -4.25
N LEU A 101 -20.43 0.71 -3.37
CA LEU A 101 -19.35 1.63 -3.65
C LEU A 101 -18.07 0.98 -3.15
N ALA A 102 -17.02 1.01 -3.95
CA ALA A 102 -15.71 0.50 -3.56
C ALA A 102 -14.61 1.49 -3.90
N VAL A 103 -13.59 1.52 -3.06
CA VAL A 103 -12.36 2.28 -3.28
C VAL A 103 -11.23 1.27 -3.41
N ASN A 104 -10.40 1.38 -4.45
CA ASN A 104 -9.26 0.49 -4.66
C ASN A 104 -8.12 1.22 -5.37
N GLY A 105 -7.00 0.53 -5.56
CA GLY A 105 -5.85 1.05 -6.29
C GLY A 105 -4.95 2.00 -5.50
N LEU A 106 -5.07 2.07 -4.18
CA LEU A 106 -4.27 2.93 -3.32
C LEU A 106 -2.76 2.60 -3.32
N TYR A 107 -2.39 1.44 -3.83
CA TYR A 107 -1.03 0.97 -4.02
C TYR A 107 -0.16 1.13 -2.77
N ARG A 108 0.83 2.01 -2.81
CA ARG A 108 1.77 2.27 -1.70
C ARG A 108 1.34 3.42 -0.80
N HIS A 109 0.38 4.20 -1.25
CA HIS A 109 0.05 5.50 -0.68
C HIS A 109 -1.29 5.52 0.04
N GLY A 110 -1.79 4.35 0.47
CA GLY A 110 -3.10 4.23 1.10
C GLY A 110 -3.31 5.19 2.26
N PHE A 111 -2.34 5.31 3.15
CA PHE A 111 -2.42 6.21 4.30
C PHE A 111 -2.47 7.69 3.90
N LEU A 112 -1.76 8.06 2.86
CA LEU A 112 -1.69 9.44 2.36
C LEU A 112 -2.94 9.81 1.56
N LEU A 113 -3.42 8.89 0.71
CA LEU A 113 -4.48 9.17 -0.25
C LEU A 113 -5.90 8.89 0.30
N ALA A 114 -6.03 8.04 1.33
CA ALA A 114 -7.33 7.67 1.87
C ALA A 114 -8.18 8.88 2.32
N PRO A 115 -7.65 9.91 2.99
CA PRO A 115 -8.44 11.08 3.35
C PRO A 115 -9.02 11.82 2.14
N ALA A 116 -8.21 12.07 1.12
CA ALA A 116 -8.64 12.75 -0.10
C ALA A 116 -9.71 11.95 -0.86
N LEU A 117 -9.55 10.63 -0.93
CA LEU A 117 -10.55 9.75 -1.53
C LEU A 117 -11.84 9.69 -0.72
N LEU A 118 -11.75 9.82 0.60
CA LEU A 118 -12.94 9.90 1.46
C LEU A 118 -13.69 11.21 1.22
N GLU A 119 -13.03 12.34 1.11
CA GLU A 119 -13.64 13.62 0.78
C GLU A 119 -14.37 13.55 -0.56
N GLU A 120 -13.70 13.05 -1.60
CA GLU A 120 -14.27 12.83 -2.93
C GLU A 120 -15.51 11.92 -2.88
N LEU A 121 -15.45 10.86 -2.10
CA LEU A 121 -16.54 9.93 -1.88
C LEU A 121 -17.73 10.62 -1.21
N LEU A 122 -17.52 11.40 -0.17
CA LEU A 122 -18.56 12.11 0.56
C LEU A 122 -19.25 13.17 -0.32
N GLU A 123 -18.52 13.83 -1.19
CA GLU A 123 -19.09 14.76 -2.17
C GLU A 123 -19.92 14.05 -3.26
N THR A 124 -19.53 12.84 -3.61
CA THR A 124 -20.18 12.05 -4.67
C THR A 124 -21.46 11.38 -4.19
N LEU A 125 -21.53 10.93 -2.95
CA LEU A 125 -22.66 10.19 -2.40
C LEU A 125 -24.01 10.92 -2.49
N PRO A 126 -24.15 12.20 -2.10
CA PRO A 126 -25.41 12.93 -2.24
C PRO A 126 -25.86 13.04 -3.68
N LEU A 127 -24.94 13.30 -4.61
CA LEU A 127 -25.23 13.39 -6.04
C LEU A 127 -25.77 12.08 -6.61
N LEU A 128 -25.25 10.94 -6.14
CA LEU A 128 -25.72 9.62 -6.54
C LEU A 128 -27.12 9.30 -5.98
N ALA A 129 -27.43 9.75 -4.78
CA ALA A 129 -28.76 9.58 -4.18
C ALA A 129 -29.84 10.35 -4.95
N GLU A 130 -29.52 11.52 -5.46
CA GLU A 130 -30.43 12.36 -6.27
C GLU A 130 -30.66 11.79 -7.68
N LEU A 131 -29.67 11.13 -8.26
CA LEU A 131 -29.73 10.62 -9.64
C LEU A 131 -30.48 9.29 -9.77
N GLY A 132 -30.72 8.58 -8.68
CA GLY A 132 -31.32 7.25 -8.70
C GLY A 132 -30.48 6.20 -9.45
N PRO A 133 -30.97 4.96 -9.57
CA PRO A 133 -30.22 3.86 -10.17
C PRO A 133 -29.89 4.02 -11.66
N GLU A 134 -30.63 4.87 -12.37
CA GLU A 134 -30.39 5.17 -13.80
C GLU A 134 -29.45 6.35 -14.02
N GLY A 135 -29.35 7.26 -13.07
CA GLY A 135 -28.51 8.46 -13.17
C GLY A 135 -27.01 8.18 -13.05
N ALA A 136 -26.62 7.14 -12.33
CA ALA A 136 -25.23 6.72 -12.20
C ALA A 136 -24.57 6.37 -13.57
N HIS A 137 -25.38 5.98 -14.55
CA HIS A 137 -24.91 5.70 -15.92
C HIS A 137 -24.67 6.98 -16.74
N ARG A 138 -25.37 8.10 -16.45
CA ARG A 138 -25.26 9.34 -17.23
C ARG A 138 -24.11 10.25 -16.82
N GLN A 139 -23.61 10.17 -15.60
CA GLN A 139 -22.51 11.02 -15.11
C GLN A 139 -21.13 10.66 -15.66
N ARG A 140 -21.02 9.59 -16.49
CA ARG A 140 -19.80 9.23 -17.22
C ARG A 140 -19.24 10.35 -18.11
N SER A 141 -20.05 11.30 -18.55
CA SER A 141 -19.63 12.31 -19.52
C SER A 141 -19.41 13.71 -18.96
N ALA A 142 -19.81 13.99 -17.73
CA ALA A 142 -19.85 15.37 -17.22
C ALA A 142 -18.65 15.79 -16.36
N ARG A 143 -17.85 14.84 -15.83
CA ARG A 143 -16.63 15.17 -15.07
C ARG A 143 -15.38 14.75 -15.83
N SER A 144 -15.07 15.49 -16.88
CA SER A 144 -13.83 15.32 -17.67
C SER A 144 -12.56 15.84 -16.96
N GLU A 145 -12.67 16.44 -15.79
CA GLU A 145 -11.55 17.12 -15.14
C GLU A 145 -10.70 16.22 -14.23
N CYS A 146 -11.17 15.03 -13.87
CA CYS A 146 -10.34 14.01 -13.23
C CYS A 146 -10.76 12.58 -13.62
N PRO A 147 -10.57 12.19 -14.90
CA PRO A 147 -11.04 10.89 -15.42
C PRO A 147 -10.31 9.68 -14.83
N GLN A 148 -9.23 9.89 -14.09
CA GLN A 148 -8.38 8.82 -13.57
C GLN A 148 -8.86 8.25 -12.22
N LEU A 149 -9.70 8.97 -11.48
CA LEU A 149 -10.19 8.54 -10.18
C LEU A 149 -11.47 7.70 -10.23
N TYR A 150 -12.20 7.73 -11.34
CA TYR A 150 -13.50 7.09 -11.45
C TYR A 150 -13.51 5.99 -12.52
N LYS A 151 -13.78 4.76 -12.11
CA LYS A 151 -14.11 3.65 -13.01
C LYS A 151 -15.46 3.09 -12.64
N LEU A 152 -16.41 3.15 -13.57
CA LEU A 152 -17.70 2.46 -13.46
C LEU A 152 -17.52 1.01 -13.89
N MET A 153 -17.76 0.07 -12.99
CA MET A 153 -17.92 -1.34 -13.34
C MET A 153 -19.38 -1.57 -13.74
N THR A 154 -19.57 -1.89 -15.01
CA THR A 154 -20.86 -2.38 -15.54
C THR A 154 -20.81 -3.90 -15.52
N GLU A 155 -21.55 -4.51 -14.64
CA GLU A 155 -22.13 -5.85 -14.78
C GLU A 155 -23.64 -5.76 -14.63
#